data_0cc7f7fa3a236fe962b05edde1e0dfa9
#
_entry.id   0cc7f7fa3a236fe962b05edde1e0dfa9
#
_cell.length_a   1.000
_cell.length_b   1.000
_cell.length_c   1.000
_cell.angle_alpha   90.00
_cell.angle_beta   90.00
_cell.angle_gamma   90.00
#
_symmetry.space_group_name_H-M   'P 1'
#
loop_
_entity.id
_entity.type
_entity.pdbx_description
1 polymer ?
#
loop_
_entity_poly.entity_id
_entity_poly.type
_entity_poly.pdbx_seq_one_letter_code
_entity_poly.pdbx_strand_id
1 'polypeptide(L)'
;MVTDVQRRPIRTAAIANLGCKVNQAEMEGAARRLRERGISVIDGHRPADLVLVNTCTVTAEADAKSRHAVRRARRASPDAAIVVTGCSVQVGREAFAATDPSATLVDNRSKDALLAELDALLGPGEPMSVPAAGTGAGSALVARALPTLSGVAVEATPIDGIADERASVERTRAFVKVQDGCSFFCTYCIIPTARGPERSLSPEVVVADVRRALAAGHREIVLTGINIGTYDGGWSERGPRGSHRRSALTLAGLVRRLLDETGVERIRLSSIEPQHVDDELLQVWADGAPRTMPHVHLPLQSGDDGVLRRMGRRYTTDEYAAVVRRVREAIPGVAVHGDVIVGFPTEDEAAWQRSMTLIRAIGFAGIHVFRYSARPGTAATRMAGQVDEPEKKRRAAELLAHAAGAREAWAAGRVGALADVLFETRLEDGRWVGHATDHTLVAARPGQPEADLENVIGRVAIDAVDPDRRDRVVGRILSMSRPGETGPASIAPMPSAASTTRTGAPTHAG
;
A
#
# COMPACT_ATOMS: atom_id res chain seq x y z
N MET A 1 -35.64 -27.93 20.61
CA MET A 1 -34.88 -27.29 21.69
C MET A 1 -33.50 -27.06 21.18
N VAL A 2 -33.23 -25.86 20.67
CA VAL A 2 -31.86 -25.43 20.28
C VAL A 2 -31.20 -24.97 21.57
N THR A 3 -30.19 -25.71 22.01
CA THR A 3 -29.40 -25.36 23.18
C THR A 3 -28.75 -23.99 22.94
N ASP A 4 -29.14 -23.03 23.74
CA ASP A 4 -28.53 -21.70 23.85
C ASP A 4 -27.09 -21.90 24.37
N VAL A 5 -26.17 -22.10 23.45
CA VAL A 5 -24.72 -22.10 23.78
C VAL A 5 -24.41 -20.67 24.15
N GLN A 6 -24.32 -20.38 25.43
CA GLN A 6 -23.87 -19.09 25.96
C GLN A 6 -22.51 -18.76 25.31
N ARG A 7 -22.52 -17.98 24.22
CA ARG A 7 -21.30 -17.47 23.58
C ARG A 7 -20.57 -16.62 24.62
N ARG A 8 -19.30 -16.95 24.87
CA ARG A 8 -18.46 -16.09 25.70
C ARG A 8 -18.47 -14.68 25.15
N PRO A 9 -18.56 -13.65 26.01
CA PRO A 9 -18.54 -12.27 25.55
C PRO A 9 -17.21 -11.98 24.85
N ILE A 10 -17.27 -11.45 23.64
CA ILE A 10 -16.07 -11.02 22.88
C ILE A 10 -15.60 -9.70 23.49
N ARG A 11 -14.41 -9.70 24.07
CA ARG A 11 -13.75 -8.51 24.65
C ARG A 11 -12.51 -8.09 23.89
N THR A 12 -11.88 -9.05 23.23
CA THR A 12 -10.63 -8.84 22.48
C THR A 12 -10.79 -9.34 21.04
N ALA A 13 -10.23 -8.60 20.09
CA ALA A 13 -10.19 -8.99 18.69
C ALA A 13 -8.77 -8.88 18.15
N ALA A 14 -8.27 -9.92 17.47
CA ALA A 14 -7.02 -9.90 16.76
C ALA A 14 -7.27 -9.80 15.26
N ILE A 15 -6.48 -8.98 14.54
CA ILE A 15 -6.62 -8.78 13.10
C ILE A 15 -5.33 -9.21 12.40
N ALA A 16 -5.43 -10.21 11.52
CA ALA A 16 -4.36 -10.64 10.63
C ALA A 16 -4.68 -10.20 9.20
N ASN A 17 -3.90 -9.28 8.64
CA ASN A 17 -4.08 -8.78 7.28
C ASN A 17 -2.94 -9.23 6.38
N LEU A 18 -3.27 -10.01 5.35
CA LEU A 18 -2.31 -10.61 4.39
C LEU A 18 -2.40 -9.98 3.00
N GLY A 19 -3.13 -8.89 2.86
CA GLY A 19 -3.45 -8.33 1.56
C GLY A 19 -2.76 -7.01 1.23
N CYS A 20 -3.25 -6.39 0.15
CA CYS A 20 -2.77 -5.11 -0.37
C CYS A 20 -3.28 -3.92 0.47
N LYS A 21 -2.94 -2.69 0.05
CA LYS A 21 -3.40 -1.44 0.68
C LYS A 21 -4.93 -1.34 0.80
N VAL A 22 -5.68 -1.90 -0.18
CA VAL A 22 -7.15 -1.96 -0.10
C VAL A 22 -7.61 -2.87 1.05
N ASN A 23 -6.99 -4.05 1.19
CA ASN A 23 -7.26 -4.94 2.32
C ASN A 23 -6.93 -4.26 3.65
N GLN A 24 -5.85 -3.48 3.70
CA GLN A 24 -5.48 -2.71 4.88
C GLN A 24 -6.57 -1.71 5.27
N ALA A 25 -7.01 -0.86 4.32
CA ALA A 25 -8.08 0.11 4.56
C ALA A 25 -9.38 -0.56 5.07
N GLU A 26 -9.70 -1.75 4.54
CA GLU A 26 -10.87 -2.52 4.98
C GLU A 26 -10.72 -3.01 6.42
N MET A 27 -9.53 -3.47 6.80
CA MET A 27 -9.27 -3.93 8.18
C MET A 27 -9.19 -2.79 9.19
N GLU A 28 -8.69 -1.63 8.79
CA GLU A 28 -8.76 -0.41 9.62
C GLU A 28 -10.22 0.00 9.89
N GLY A 29 -11.10 -0.11 8.88
CA GLY A 29 -12.54 0.07 9.04
C GLY A 29 -13.16 -0.92 10.02
N ALA A 30 -12.82 -2.22 9.90
CA ALA A 30 -13.30 -3.26 10.81
C ALA A 30 -12.78 -3.04 12.25
N ALA A 31 -11.51 -2.71 12.40
CA ALA A 31 -10.91 -2.41 13.70
C ALA A 31 -11.61 -1.23 14.41
N ARG A 32 -11.88 -0.16 13.66
CA ARG A 32 -12.64 0.97 14.18
C ARG A 32 -14.02 0.54 14.65
N ARG A 33 -14.76 -0.23 13.85
CA ARG A 33 -16.08 -0.74 14.22
C ARG A 33 -16.05 -1.56 15.51
N LEU A 34 -15.03 -2.40 15.67
CA LEU A 34 -14.83 -3.19 16.89
C LEU A 34 -14.56 -2.29 18.11
N ARG A 35 -13.72 -1.27 17.98
CA ARG A 35 -13.45 -0.30 19.06
C ARG A 35 -14.67 0.51 19.45
N GLU A 36 -15.48 0.95 18.49
CA GLU A 36 -16.78 1.63 18.73
C GLU A 36 -17.75 0.77 19.54
N ARG A 37 -17.58 -0.56 19.46
CA ARG A 37 -18.35 -1.55 20.25
C ARG A 37 -17.66 -1.92 21.58
N GLY A 38 -16.59 -1.22 21.97
CA GLY A 38 -15.85 -1.47 23.21
C GLY A 38 -14.93 -2.69 23.17
N ILE A 39 -14.64 -3.25 21.98
CA ILE A 39 -13.74 -4.38 21.80
C ILE A 39 -12.30 -3.87 21.72
N SER A 40 -11.39 -4.44 22.53
CA SER A 40 -9.96 -4.16 22.44
C SER A 40 -9.37 -4.85 21.24
N VAL A 41 -8.85 -4.08 20.27
CA VAL A 41 -8.17 -4.62 19.10
C VAL A 41 -6.68 -4.77 19.42
N ILE A 42 -6.19 -6.01 19.28
CA ILE A 42 -4.81 -6.40 19.60
C ILE A 42 -4.09 -6.95 18.36
N ASP A 43 -2.78 -7.14 18.46
CA ASP A 43 -1.97 -7.74 17.39
C ASP A 43 -2.49 -9.14 17.02
N GLY A 44 -2.58 -9.42 15.72
CA GLY A 44 -3.11 -10.65 15.13
C GLY A 44 -2.36 -11.95 15.51
N HIS A 45 -1.30 -11.86 16.28
CA HIS A 45 -0.53 -13.01 16.77
C HIS A 45 -0.83 -13.38 18.23
N ARG A 46 -1.61 -12.57 18.93
CA ARG A 46 -2.00 -12.82 20.33
C ARG A 46 -3.31 -13.57 20.41
N PRO A 47 -3.50 -14.40 21.46
CA PRO A 47 -4.79 -15.02 21.74
C PRO A 47 -5.88 -13.95 21.93
N ALA A 48 -7.04 -14.15 21.29
CA ALA A 48 -8.19 -13.25 21.33
C ALA A 48 -9.51 -14.03 21.33
N ASP A 49 -10.61 -13.36 21.70
CA ASP A 49 -11.96 -13.95 21.64
C ASP A 49 -12.49 -13.98 20.19
N LEU A 50 -12.07 -13.03 19.36
CA LEU A 50 -12.37 -12.93 17.93
C LEU A 50 -11.06 -12.81 17.15
N VAL A 51 -10.90 -13.58 16.07
CA VAL A 51 -9.78 -13.39 15.13
C VAL A 51 -10.35 -13.11 13.74
N LEU A 52 -9.97 -11.96 13.19
CA LEU A 52 -10.33 -11.54 11.84
C LEU A 52 -9.14 -11.75 10.91
N VAL A 53 -9.28 -12.60 9.90
CA VAL A 53 -8.21 -12.89 8.91
C VAL A 53 -8.64 -12.37 7.54
N ASN A 54 -7.92 -11.36 7.03
CA ASN A 54 -8.12 -10.86 5.67
C ASN A 54 -7.08 -11.46 4.72
N THR A 55 -7.54 -12.11 3.66
CA THR A 55 -6.74 -12.99 2.81
C THR A 55 -6.41 -12.36 1.46
N CYS A 56 -5.28 -12.79 0.87
CA CYS A 56 -4.79 -12.35 -0.43
C CYS A 56 -4.67 -13.53 -1.41
N THR A 57 -4.98 -13.30 -2.71
CA THR A 57 -4.94 -14.30 -3.79
C THR A 57 -4.12 -13.85 -5.00
N VAL A 58 -3.33 -12.78 -4.89
CA VAL A 58 -2.56 -12.25 -6.03
C VAL A 58 -1.56 -13.28 -6.55
N THR A 59 -0.98 -14.10 -5.67
CA THR A 59 -0.09 -15.22 -6.02
C THR A 59 -0.51 -16.50 -5.32
N ALA A 60 -0.07 -17.67 -5.83
CA ALA A 60 -0.27 -18.95 -5.16
C ALA A 60 0.38 -19.01 -3.77
N GLU A 61 1.50 -18.32 -3.59
CA GLU A 61 2.17 -18.18 -2.30
C GLU A 61 1.32 -17.37 -1.31
N ALA A 62 0.68 -16.29 -1.78
CA ALA A 62 -0.25 -15.50 -0.95
C ALA A 62 -1.45 -16.33 -0.48
N ASP A 63 -1.99 -17.22 -1.33
CA ASP A 63 -3.03 -18.16 -0.93
C ASP A 63 -2.54 -19.15 0.14
N ALA A 64 -1.33 -19.69 -0.03
CA ALA A 64 -0.75 -20.61 0.95
C ALA A 64 -0.51 -19.92 2.31
N LYS A 65 0.03 -18.69 2.30
CA LYS A 65 0.21 -17.87 3.49
C LYS A 65 -1.14 -17.56 4.16
N SER A 66 -2.17 -17.26 3.38
CA SER A 66 -3.53 -17.00 3.88
C SER A 66 -4.11 -18.21 4.62
N ARG A 67 -4.02 -19.41 4.06
CA ARG A 67 -4.45 -20.65 4.76
C ARG A 67 -3.59 -20.96 6.00
N HIS A 68 -2.29 -20.68 5.92
CA HIS A 68 -1.41 -20.84 7.08
C HIS A 68 -1.80 -19.89 8.23
N ALA A 69 -2.15 -18.65 7.93
CA ALA A 69 -2.61 -17.67 8.92
C ALA A 69 -3.89 -18.14 9.63
N VAL A 70 -4.87 -18.71 8.91
CA VAL A 70 -6.08 -19.28 9.51
C VAL A 70 -5.74 -20.43 10.48
N ARG A 71 -4.87 -21.37 10.05
CA ARG A 71 -4.43 -22.46 10.94
C ARG A 71 -3.68 -21.94 12.17
N ARG A 72 -2.86 -20.91 12.01
CA ARG A 72 -2.14 -20.26 13.12
C ARG A 72 -3.10 -19.58 14.08
N ALA A 73 -4.10 -18.86 13.57
CA ALA A 73 -5.15 -18.22 14.35
C ALA A 73 -5.90 -19.24 15.22
N ARG A 74 -6.35 -20.35 14.65
CA ARG A 74 -7.04 -21.42 15.39
C ARG A 74 -6.16 -22.05 16.47
N ARG A 75 -4.85 -22.27 16.18
CA ARG A 75 -3.92 -22.81 17.18
C ARG A 75 -3.65 -21.83 18.33
N ALA A 76 -3.54 -20.54 18.03
CA ALA A 76 -3.30 -19.50 19.04
C ALA A 76 -4.55 -19.21 19.90
N SER A 77 -5.73 -19.36 19.31
CA SER A 77 -7.03 -19.06 19.94
C SER A 77 -8.04 -20.18 19.64
N PRO A 78 -7.92 -21.34 20.32
CA PRO A 78 -8.75 -22.54 20.04
C PRO A 78 -10.26 -22.30 20.15
N ASP A 79 -10.68 -21.46 21.10
CA ASP A 79 -12.09 -21.17 21.42
C ASP A 79 -12.61 -19.90 20.71
N ALA A 80 -11.76 -19.18 19.96
CA ALA A 80 -12.12 -17.92 19.34
C ALA A 80 -13.14 -18.09 18.20
N ALA A 81 -13.99 -17.09 18.02
CA ALA A 81 -14.69 -16.90 16.78
C ALA A 81 -13.66 -16.47 15.69
N ILE A 82 -13.52 -17.25 14.63
CA ILE A 82 -12.63 -16.90 13.51
C ILE A 82 -13.47 -16.48 12.33
N VAL A 83 -13.25 -15.24 11.85
CA VAL A 83 -13.88 -14.69 10.65
C VAL A 83 -12.81 -14.55 9.59
N VAL A 84 -12.99 -15.19 8.43
CA VAL A 84 -12.07 -15.15 7.31
C VAL A 84 -12.72 -14.46 6.13
N THR A 85 -12.07 -13.44 5.61
CA THR A 85 -12.54 -12.66 4.45
C THR A 85 -11.39 -12.41 3.47
N GLY A 86 -11.67 -11.71 2.39
CA GLY A 86 -10.67 -11.27 1.43
C GLY A 86 -10.68 -12.05 0.12
N CYS A 87 -9.72 -11.68 -0.75
CA CYS A 87 -9.69 -12.16 -2.14
C CYS A 87 -9.55 -13.68 -2.25
N SER A 88 -8.76 -14.30 -1.36
CA SER A 88 -8.51 -15.75 -1.42
C SER A 88 -9.75 -16.56 -1.02
N VAL A 89 -10.52 -16.11 -0.03
CA VAL A 89 -11.81 -16.74 0.34
C VAL A 89 -12.80 -16.69 -0.83
N GLN A 90 -12.85 -15.56 -1.54
CA GLN A 90 -13.75 -15.39 -2.68
C GLN A 90 -13.47 -16.37 -3.82
N VAL A 91 -12.20 -16.69 -4.06
CA VAL A 91 -11.76 -17.53 -5.19
C VAL A 91 -11.67 -18.99 -4.81
N GLY A 92 -11.38 -19.31 -3.55
CA GLY A 92 -11.11 -20.67 -3.07
C GLY A 92 -11.81 -21.01 -1.74
N ARG A 93 -13.10 -20.70 -1.62
CA ARG A 93 -13.90 -20.86 -0.39
C ARG A 93 -13.80 -22.25 0.24
N GLU A 94 -13.86 -23.31 -0.61
CA GLU A 94 -13.80 -24.70 -0.16
C GLU A 94 -12.47 -25.03 0.55
N ALA A 95 -11.34 -24.49 0.06
CA ALA A 95 -10.04 -24.70 0.67
C ALA A 95 -9.94 -24.07 2.06
N PHE A 96 -10.66 -22.97 2.33
CA PHE A 96 -10.73 -22.35 3.65
C PHE A 96 -11.70 -23.08 4.56
N ALA A 97 -12.85 -23.53 4.06
CA ALA A 97 -13.77 -24.39 4.81
C ALA A 97 -13.10 -25.70 5.26
N ALA A 98 -12.25 -26.30 4.39
CA ALA A 98 -11.46 -27.46 4.77
C ALA A 98 -10.30 -27.14 5.73
N THR A 99 -9.81 -25.90 5.74
CA THR A 99 -8.72 -25.46 6.63
C THR A 99 -9.20 -25.27 8.07
N ASP A 100 -10.37 -24.68 8.26
CA ASP A 100 -11.07 -24.52 9.53
C ASP A 100 -12.57 -24.57 9.30
N PRO A 101 -13.22 -25.75 9.50
CA PRO A 101 -14.66 -25.93 9.29
C PRO A 101 -15.55 -25.08 10.22
N SER A 102 -14.99 -24.58 11.33
CA SER A 102 -15.72 -23.74 12.30
C SER A 102 -15.59 -22.25 12.02
N ALA A 103 -14.74 -21.84 11.06
CA ALA A 103 -14.55 -20.44 10.73
C ALA A 103 -15.74 -19.89 9.91
N THR A 104 -16.15 -18.68 10.24
CA THR A 104 -17.10 -17.92 9.42
C THR A 104 -16.38 -17.35 8.20
N LEU A 105 -16.82 -17.77 7.01
CA LEU A 105 -16.25 -17.27 5.76
C LEU A 105 -17.12 -16.19 5.16
N VAL A 106 -16.59 -14.96 5.07
CA VAL A 106 -17.32 -13.79 4.56
C VAL A 106 -16.88 -13.45 3.14
N ASP A 107 -17.86 -13.26 2.27
CA ASP A 107 -17.64 -12.93 0.86
C ASP A 107 -16.94 -11.58 0.70
N ASN A 108 -15.95 -11.52 -0.19
CA ASN A 108 -15.19 -10.30 -0.46
C ASN A 108 -15.96 -9.26 -1.30
N ARG A 109 -17.02 -9.66 -2.00
CA ARG A 109 -17.86 -8.75 -2.81
C ARG A 109 -18.82 -7.92 -1.97
N SER A 110 -19.10 -8.34 -0.76
CA SER A 110 -20.01 -7.69 0.17
C SER A 110 -19.26 -7.29 1.44
N LYS A 111 -18.62 -6.12 1.42
CA LYS A 111 -17.93 -5.61 2.62
C LYS A 111 -18.91 -5.18 3.72
N ASP A 112 -20.11 -4.79 3.35
CA ASP A 112 -21.19 -4.56 4.30
C ASP A 112 -21.58 -5.85 5.04
N ALA A 113 -21.42 -7.03 4.37
CA ALA A 113 -21.61 -8.31 5.01
C ALA A 113 -20.57 -8.60 6.10
N LEU A 114 -19.32 -8.11 5.94
CA LEU A 114 -18.33 -8.25 7.00
C LEU A 114 -18.74 -7.48 8.25
N LEU A 115 -19.16 -6.23 8.10
CA LEU A 115 -19.61 -5.42 9.24
C LEU A 115 -20.89 -5.98 9.85
N ALA A 116 -21.84 -6.43 9.03
CA ALA A 116 -23.07 -7.09 9.48
C ALA A 116 -22.78 -8.40 10.23
N GLU A 117 -21.82 -9.20 9.75
CA GLU A 117 -21.39 -10.43 10.41
C GLU A 117 -20.72 -10.15 11.77
N LEU A 118 -19.87 -9.11 11.81
CA LEU A 118 -19.28 -8.65 13.08
C LEU A 118 -20.36 -8.19 14.06
N ASP A 119 -21.35 -7.40 13.61
CA ASP A 119 -22.46 -6.97 14.45
C ASP A 119 -23.31 -8.15 14.94
N ALA A 120 -23.55 -9.16 14.09
CA ALA A 120 -24.28 -10.39 14.46
C ALA A 120 -23.52 -11.24 15.50
N LEU A 121 -22.18 -11.31 15.37
CA LEU A 121 -21.33 -12.01 16.32
C LEU A 121 -21.27 -11.30 17.68
N LEU A 122 -21.26 -9.99 17.67
CA LEU A 122 -21.18 -9.16 18.88
C LEU A 122 -22.53 -9.05 19.60
N GLY A 123 -23.64 -9.35 18.92
CA GLY A 123 -25.01 -9.24 19.46
C GLY A 123 -25.47 -7.78 19.59
N PRO A 124 -26.73 -7.56 20.07
CA PRO A 124 -27.25 -6.22 20.34
C PRO A 124 -26.47 -5.61 21.51
N GLY A 125 -25.57 -4.69 21.25
CA GLY A 125 -24.85 -3.92 22.26
C GLY A 125 -25.37 -2.50 22.28
N GLU A 126 -25.57 -1.94 23.47
CA GLU A 126 -25.77 -0.50 23.61
C GLU A 126 -24.50 0.23 23.11
N PRO A 127 -24.65 1.29 22.32
CA PRO A 127 -23.49 2.13 21.97
C PRO A 127 -22.94 2.75 23.27
N MET A 128 -21.73 2.36 23.66
CA MET A 128 -21.05 3.03 24.76
C MET A 128 -20.90 4.51 24.41
N SER A 129 -21.47 5.37 25.23
CA SER A 129 -21.18 6.79 25.22
C SER A 129 -19.67 6.95 25.46
N VAL A 130 -18.96 7.41 24.43
CA VAL A 130 -17.55 7.78 24.54
C VAL A 130 -17.45 8.92 25.54
N PRO A 131 -16.75 8.76 26.67
CA PRO A 131 -16.45 9.91 27.52
C PRO A 131 -15.63 10.91 26.70
N ALA A 132 -16.06 12.16 26.68
CA ALA A 132 -15.26 13.25 26.10
C ALA A 132 -13.83 13.17 26.65
N ALA A 133 -12.84 13.21 25.76
CA ALA A 133 -11.44 13.11 26.10
C ALA A 133 -11.07 14.12 27.18
N GLY A 134 -10.94 13.64 28.41
CA GLY A 134 -10.34 14.38 29.52
C GLY A 134 -8.85 14.43 29.30
N THR A 135 -8.32 15.63 29.23
CA THR A 135 -6.91 15.93 29.32
C THR A 135 -6.31 15.35 30.61
N GLY A 136 -5.45 14.36 30.54
CA GLY A 136 -4.76 13.88 31.73
C GLY A 136 -3.88 12.65 31.51
N ALA A 137 -2.59 12.91 31.53
CA ALA A 137 -1.49 12.06 32.04
C ALA A 137 -1.32 10.63 31.55
N GLY A 138 -0.22 10.45 30.83
CA GLY A 138 0.69 9.31 30.70
C GLY A 138 0.29 7.97 31.25
N SER A 139 0.22 6.97 30.36
CA SER A 139 0.37 5.58 30.75
C SER A 139 1.56 4.98 29.98
N ALA A 140 2.70 4.97 30.66
CA ALA A 140 3.88 4.22 30.24
C ALA A 140 3.59 2.74 30.38
N LEU A 141 3.41 2.02 29.27
CA LEU A 141 3.44 0.57 29.23
C LEU A 141 4.86 0.11 28.89
N VAL A 142 5.52 -0.42 29.89
CA VAL A 142 6.85 -1.01 29.87
C VAL A 142 6.92 -2.13 28.85
N ALA A 143 7.69 -1.93 27.79
CA ALA A 143 8.09 -2.97 26.86
C ALA A 143 9.07 -3.92 27.56
N ARG A 144 8.62 -5.14 27.84
CA ARG A 144 9.48 -6.22 28.36
C ARG A 144 9.98 -7.05 27.18
N ALA A 145 11.27 -6.95 26.91
CA ALA A 145 11.98 -7.76 25.92
C ALA A 145 11.82 -9.26 26.19
N LEU A 146 11.50 -10.04 25.16
CA LEU A 146 11.59 -11.50 25.15
C LEU A 146 12.76 -11.94 24.27
N PRO A 147 13.44 -13.05 24.62
CA PRO A 147 14.73 -13.42 24.03
C PRO A 147 14.59 -13.97 22.60
N THR A 148 15.55 -13.59 21.77
CA THR A 148 15.79 -14.08 20.42
C THR A 148 16.09 -15.58 20.43
N LEU A 149 15.30 -16.35 19.64
CA LEU A 149 15.70 -17.69 19.21
C LEU A 149 16.36 -17.58 17.84
N SER A 150 17.68 -17.74 17.83
CA SER A 150 18.48 -17.88 16.61
C SER A 150 18.24 -19.23 15.96
N GLY A 151 18.05 -19.24 14.66
CA GLY A 151 18.14 -20.47 13.88
C GLY A 151 17.41 -20.41 12.53
N VAL A 152 18.23 -20.34 11.46
CA VAL A 152 17.92 -20.52 10.03
C VAL A 152 17.24 -19.33 9.37
N ALA A 153 18.08 -18.41 8.89
CA ALA A 153 17.73 -17.39 7.91
C ALA A 153 17.46 -18.06 6.55
N VAL A 154 16.22 -18.12 6.14
CA VAL A 154 15.86 -18.07 4.72
C VAL A 154 15.56 -16.61 4.46
N GLU A 155 16.49 -15.91 3.84
CA GLU A 155 16.30 -14.55 3.37
C GLU A 155 15.19 -14.53 2.31
N ALA A 156 13.97 -14.36 2.75
CA ALA A 156 12.89 -13.87 1.91
C ALA A 156 13.03 -12.35 1.92
N THR A 157 13.58 -11.78 0.85
CA THR A 157 13.50 -10.35 0.58
C THR A 157 12.03 -9.93 0.72
N PRO A 158 11.67 -8.93 1.56
CA PRO A 158 10.30 -8.47 1.65
C PRO A 158 9.86 -8.03 0.26
N ILE A 159 8.81 -8.62 -0.28
CA ILE A 159 8.09 -8.06 -1.41
C ILE A 159 7.39 -6.84 -0.83
N ASP A 160 7.94 -5.64 -1.08
CA ASP A 160 7.29 -4.38 -0.75
C ASP A 160 5.94 -4.34 -1.47
N GLY A 161 4.86 -4.53 -0.73
CA GLY A 161 3.49 -4.67 -1.29
C GLY A 161 2.71 -5.84 -0.71
N ILE A 162 3.37 -6.85 -0.13
CA ILE A 162 2.71 -7.78 0.79
C ILE A 162 2.95 -7.21 2.20
N ALA A 163 1.89 -6.77 2.85
CA ALA A 163 1.95 -6.21 4.20
C ALA A 163 2.82 -7.11 5.10
N ASP A 164 3.83 -6.49 5.71
CA ASP A 164 4.59 -7.09 6.81
C ASP A 164 3.58 -7.75 7.77
N GLU A 165 3.86 -8.98 8.21
CA GLU A 165 3.03 -9.72 9.16
C GLU A 165 2.87 -9.00 10.51
N ARG A 166 3.59 -7.91 10.72
CA ARG A 166 3.40 -6.93 11.78
C ARG A 166 2.28 -5.96 11.40
N ALA A 167 1.07 -6.46 11.19
CA ALA A 167 -0.09 -5.61 11.04
C ALA A 167 -0.44 -4.96 12.39
N SER A 168 0.29 -3.93 12.78
CA SER A 168 -0.25 -2.99 13.73
C SER A 168 -1.40 -2.28 13.04
N VAL A 169 -2.58 -2.34 13.59
CA VAL A 169 -3.77 -1.63 13.12
C VAL A 169 -3.59 -0.10 13.28
N GLU A 170 -2.50 0.31 13.88
CA GLU A 170 -2.07 1.69 14.14
C GLU A 170 -0.87 2.00 13.25
N ARG A 171 -1.13 2.50 12.06
CA ARG A 171 -0.11 3.02 11.15
C ARG A 171 -0.16 4.54 11.17
N THR A 172 1.00 5.18 11.01
CA THR A 172 1.14 6.62 10.94
C THR A 172 0.42 7.22 9.72
N ARG A 173 0.37 6.46 8.60
CA ARG A 173 -0.34 6.84 7.38
C ARG A 173 -1.70 6.15 7.30
N ALA A 174 -2.78 6.88 7.02
CA ALA A 174 -4.11 6.30 6.84
C ALA A 174 -4.34 5.91 5.38
N PHE A 175 -4.82 4.68 5.15
CA PHE A 175 -5.26 4.23 3.84
C PHE A 175 -6.76 4.50 3.66
N VAL A 176 -7.09 5.36 2.70
CA VAL A 176 -8.48 5.68 2.36
C VAL A 176 -8.85 5.03 1.05
N LYS A 177 -9.73 4.03 1.11
CA LYS A 177 -10.23 3.34 -0.09
C LYS A 177 -11.17 4.27 -0.83
N VAL A 178 -10.89 4.52 -2.12
CA VAL A 178 -11.72 5.35 -2.99
C VAL A 178 -12.40 4.54 -4.10
N GLN A 179 -11.79 3.38 -4.47
CA GLN A 179 -12.23 2.57 -5.58
C GLN A 179 -12.01 1.08 -5.26
N ASP A 180 -12.82 0.20 -5.81
CA ASP A 180 -12.70 -1.26 -5.67
C ASP A 180 -13.10 -1.97 -6.97
N GLY A 181 -12.63 -3.22 -7.14
CA GLY A 181 -12.86 -3.99 -8.34
C GLY A 181 -12.11 -3.49 -9.58
N CYS A 182 -12.15 -4.26 -10.67
CA CYS A 182 -11.49 -3.91 -11.93
C CYS A 182 -12.14 -4.63 -13.11
N SER A 183 -12.36 -3.90 -14.22
CA SER A 183 -12.94 -4.41 -15.47
C SER A 183 -11.91 -4.47 -16.62
N PHE A 184 -10.60 -4.47 -16.32
CA PHE A 184 -9.56 -4.53 -17.35
C PHE A 184 -9.31 -5.94 -17.89
N PHE A 185 -9.59 -6.97 -17.08
CA PHE A 185 -9.44 -8.38 -17.44
C PHE A 185 -8.06 -8.72 -18.02
N CYS A 186 -6.98 -8.14 -17.43
CA CYS A 186 -5.62 -8.55 -17.77
C CYS A 186 -5.51 -10.08 -17.68
N THR A 187 -4.87 -10.71 -18.65
CA THR A 187 -4.94 -12.17 -18.85
C THR A 187 -4.39 -13.00 -17.70
N TYR A 188 -3.54 -12.42 -16.86
CA TYR A 188 -2.95 -13.05 -15.66
C TYR A 188 -3.73 -12.75 -14.38
N CYS A 189 -4.65 -11.79 -14.40
CA CYS A 189 -5.19 -11.19 -13.18
C CYS A 189 -6.46 -11.89 -12.71
N ILE A 190 -6.47 -12.30 -11.45
CA ILE A 190 -7.63 -12.94 -10.79
C ILE A 190 -8.56 -11.91 -10.12
N ILE A 191 -8.17 -10.65 -10.04
CA ILE A 191 -8.89 -9.61 -9.29
C ILE A 191 -10.32 -9.38 -9.79
N PRO A 192 -10.63 -9.38 -11.11
CA PRO A 192 -12.03 -9.28 -11.55
C PRO A 192 -12.92 -10.38 -10.96
N THR A 193 -12.40 -11.59 -10.80
CA THR A 193 -13.13 -12.71 -10.15
C THR A 193 -13.24 -12.49 -8.64
N ALA A 194 -12.15 -12.01 -8.00
CA ALA A 194 -12.09 -11.89 -6.55
C ALA A 194 -12.85 -10.67 -6.00
N ARG A 195 -12.91 -9.56 -6.76
CA ARG A 195 -13.49 -8.29 -6.29
C ARG A 195 -14.65 -7.79 -7.14
N GLY A 196 -14.88 -8.40 -8.30
CA GLY A 196 -15.93 -7.99 -9.24
C GLY A 196 -15.54 -6.77 -10.07
N PRO A 197 -16.55 -6.15 -10.76
CA PRO A 197 -16.34 -4.99 -11.60
C PRO A 197 -15.92 -3.76 -10.77
N GLU A 198 -15.36 -2.79 -11.47
CA GLU A 198 -14.97 -1.51 -10.87
C GLU A 198 -16.17 -0.77 -10.28
N ARG A 199 -15.95 -0.15 -9.12
CA ARG A 199 -16.89 0.72 -8.44
C ARG A 199 -16.14 1.72 -7.58
N SER A 200 -16.59 2.97 -7.61
CA SER A 200 -16.02 4.06 -6.81
C SER A 200 -16.89 4.35 -5.59
N LEU A 201 -16.29 4.87 -4.54
CA LEU A 201 -17.03 5.48 -3.43
C LEU A 201 -17.44 6.90 -3.80
N SER A 202 -18.56 7.37 -3.26
CA SER A 202 -18.95 8.77 -3.48
C SER A 202 -17.95 9.73 -2.86
N PRO A 203 -17.75 10.92 -3.44
CA PRO A 203 -16.82 11.93 -2.92
C PRO A 203 -17.12 12.30 -1.46
N GLU A 204 -18.39 12.35 -1.08
CA GLU A 204 -18.84 12.67 0.28
C GLU A 204 -18.34 11.63 1.28
N VAL A 205 -18.42 10.35 0.94
CA VAL A 205 -17.90 9.25 1.76
C VAL A 205 -16.39 9.36 1.90
N VAL A 206 -15.69 9.62 0.79
CA VAL A 206 -14.22 9.76 0.80
C VAL A 206 -13.79 10.96 1.64
N VAL A 207 -14.43 12.13 1.48
CA VAL A 207 -14.15 13.33 2.29
C VAL A 207 -14.41 13.07 3.77
N ALA A 208 -15.51 12.38 4.10
CA ALA A 208 -15.83 12.02 5.49
C ALA A 208 -14.79 11.05 6.06
N ASP A 209 -14.30 10.08 5.27
CA ASP A 209 -13.24 9.14 5.70
C ASP A 209 -11.91 9.86 5.93
N VAL A 210 -11.54 10.79 5.04
CA VAL A 210 -10.34 11.63 5.21
C VAL A 210 -10.46 12.49 6.46
N ARG A 211 -11.59 13.19 6.67
CA ARG A 211 -11.80 14.01 7.89
C ARG A 211 -11.70 13.18 9.16
N ARG A 212 -12.25 11.95 9.16
CA ARG A 212 -12.11 11.02 10.29
C ARG A 212 -10.66 10.61 10.55
N ALA A 213 -9.90 10.31 9.50
CA ALA A 213 -8.49 9.98 9.64
C ALA A 213 -7.68 11.15 10.22
N LEU A 214 -7.94 12.38 9.74
CA LEU A 214 -7.31 13.59 10.28
C LEU A 214 -7.70 13.84 11.74
N ALA A 215 -8.98 13.64 12.10
CA ALA A 215 -9.45 13.76 13.49
C ALA A 215 -8.83 12.70 14.41
N ALA A 216 -8.46 11.53 13.87
CA ALA A 216 -7.70 10.49 14.57
C ALA A 216 -6.19 10.80 14.68
N GLY A 217 -5.74 11.94 14.14
CA GLY A 217 -4.37 12.42 14.22
C GLY A 217 -3.47 12.04 13.04
N HIS A 218 -3.96 11.31 12.04
CA HIS A 218 -3.14 10.99 10.85
C HIS A 218 -2.82 12.26 10.06
N ARG A 219 -1.59 12.35 9.55
CA ARG A 219 -1.09 13.50 8.79
C ARG A 219 -0.90 13.21 7.30
N GLU A 220 -0.71 11.94 6.94
CA GLU A 220 -0.61 11.48 5.55
C GLU A 220 -1.77 10.54 5.21
N ILE A 221 -2.47 10.86 4.12
CA ILE A 221 -3.56 10.05 3.56
C ILE A 221 -3.07 9.41 2.26
N VAL A 222 -3.20 8.09 2.17
CA VAL A 222 -2.91 7.33 0.95
C VAL A 222 -4.23 6.93 0.31
N LEU A 223 -4.60 7.58 -0.80
CA LEU A 223 -5.77 7.19 -1.58
C LEU A 223 -5.48 5.83 -2.24
N THR A 224 -6.32 4.85 -1.98
CA THR A 224 -6.09 3.48 -2.44
C THR A 224 -7.31 2.87 -3.12
N GLY A 225 -7.04 1.97 -4.05
CA GLY A 225 -8.03 1.20 -4.80
C GLY A 225 -7.34 0.08 -5.57
N ILE A 226 -8.12 -0.68 -6.29
CA ILE A 226 -7.62 -1.72 -7.20
C ILE A 226 -7.08 -1.07 -8.49
N ASN A 227 -7.79 -0.06 -9.00
CA ASN A 227 -7.38 0.78 -10.12
C ASN A 227 -7.94 2.19 -9.88
N ILE A 228 -7.23 3.00 -9.11
CA ILE A 228 -7.73 4.31 -8.70
C ILE A 228 -7.95 5.28 -9.87
N GLY A 229 -7.27 5.06 -10.99
CA GLY A 229 -7.43 5.87 -12.19
C GLY A 229 -8.80 5.73 -12.85
N THR A 230 -9.58 4.68 -12.52
CA THR A 230 -10.97 4.53 -12.97
C THR A 230 -11.99 5.17 -12.03
N TYR A 231 -11.54 5.98 -11.07
CA TYR A 231 -12.44 6.68 -10.17
C TYR A 231 -13.37 7.62 -10.97
N ASP A 232 -14.68 7.47 -10.76
CA ASP A 232 -15.74 8.19 -11.49
C ASP A 232 -16.74 8.90 -10.55
N GLY A 233 -16.38 9.10 -9.29
CA GLY A 233 -17.22 9.75 -8.28
C GLY A 233 -18.34 8.88 -7.71
N GLY A 234 -18.37 7.60 -8.07
CA GLY A 234 -19.30 6.62 -7.52
C GLY A 234 -20.76 6.83 -7.98
N TRP A 235 -21.62 6.02 -7.38
CA TRP A 235 -23.05 6.06 -7.63
C TRP A 235 -23.69 7.08 -6.69
N SER A 236 -24.27 8.15 -7.23
CA SER A 236 -25.24 8.93 -6.49
C SER A 236 -26.48 8.05 -6.24
N GLU A 237 -27.15 8.25 -5.11
CA GLU A 237 -28.32 7.49 -4.66
C GLU A 237 -29.27 7.14 -5.81
N ARG A 238 -29.84 5.93 -5.75
CA ARG A 238 -30.79 5.40 -6.71
C ARG A 238 -31.87 6.40 -7.04
N GLY A 239 -31.79 7.02 -8.21
CA GLY A 239 -32.95 7.71 -8.77
C GLY A 239 -34.08 6.71 -9.04
N PRO A 240 -35.35 7.14 -8.99
CA PRO A 240 -36.49 6.27 -9.30
C PRO A 240 -36.32 5.68 -10.70
N ARG A 241 -36.36 4.35 -10.80
CA ARG A 241 -36.26 3.54 -12.02
C ARG A 241 -34.85 3.34 -12.62
N GLY A 242 -33.81 3.14 -11.82
CA GLY A 242 -32.56 2.54 -12.34
C GLY A 242 -31.73 3.42 -13.28
N SER A 243 -31.99 4.72 -13.37
CA SER A 243 -31.13 5.65 -14.07
C SER A 243 -29.94 6.04 -13.19
N HIS A 244 -28.84 5.36 -13.42
CA HIS A 244 -27.58 5.66 -12.75
C HIS A 244 -26.95 6.90 -13.38
N ARG A 245 -27.00 8.04 -12.72
CA ARG A 245 -26.16 9.19 -13.07
C ARG A 245 -24.76 8.90 -12.54
N ARG A 246 -23.82 8.60 -13.44
CA ARG A 246 -22.40 8.66 -13.11
C ARG A 246 -22.11 10.08 -12.67
N SER A 247 -21.50 10.24 -11.51
CA SER A 247 -20.82 11.47 -11.18
C SER A 247 -19.69 11.64 -12.20
N ALA A 248 -19.58 12.80 -12.82
CA ALA A 248 -18.48 13.08 -13.74
C ALA A 248 -17.17 13.46 -13.01
N LEU A 249 -17.04 13.13 -11.73
CA LEU A 249 -15.88 13.50 -10.93
C LEU A 249 -14.73 12.53 -11.16
N THR A 250 -13.65 13.00 -11.77
CA THR A 250 -12.41 12.27 -11.99
C THR A 250 -11.62 12.09 -10.70
N LEU A 251 -10.56 11.26 -10.74
CA LEU A 251 -9.58 11.19 -9.64
C LEU A 251 -8.94 12.55 -9.37
N ALA A 252 -8.64 13.32 -10.42
CA ALA A 252 -8.13 14.69 -10.29
C ALA A 252 -9.11 15.60 -9.55
N GLY A 253 -10.39 15.55 -9.93
CA GLY A 253 -11.45 16.27 -9.25
C GLY A 253 -11.60 15.89 -7.77
N LEU A 254 -11.45 14.59 -7.44
CA LEU A 254 -11.45 14.13 -6.05
C LEU A 254 -10.27 14.71 -5.27
N VAL A 255 -9.05 14.66 -5.82
CA VAL A 255 -7.85 15.21 -5.16
C VAL A 255 -8.02 16.71 -4.92
N ARG A 256 -8.48 17.47 -5.91
CA ARG A 256 -8.78 18.91 -5.76
C ARG A 256 -9.77 19.15 -4.63
N ARG A 257 -10.88 18.41 -4.62
CA ARG A 257 -11.90 18.52 -3.57
C ARG A 257 -11.34 18.22 -2.17
N LEU A 258 -10.46 17.22 -2.03
CA LEU A 258 -9.81 16.92 -0.74
C LEU A 258 -8.87 18.05 -0.31
N LEU A 259 -8.13 18.65 -1.24
CA LEU A 259 -7.28 19.80 -0.97
C LEU A 259 -8.09 21.03 -0.51
N ASP A 260 -9.27 21.26 -1.09
CA ASP A 260 -10.12 22.39 -0.81
C ASP A 260 -10.96 22.21 0.48
N GLU A 261 -11.49 21.02 0.70
CA GLU A 261 -12.45 20.75 1.77
C GLU A 261 -11.85 20.20 3.05
N THR A 262 -10.56 19.84 3.06
CA THR A 262 -9.90 19.21 4.21
C THR A 262 -8.57 19.89 4.54
N GLY A 263 -8.17 19.78 5.80
CA GLY A 263 -6.84 20.22 6.26
C GLY A 263 -5.74 19.18 6.05
N VAL A 264 -5.88 18.23 5.12
CA VAL A 264 -4.88 17.18 4.90
C VAL A 264 -3.53 17.78 4.54
N GLU A 265 -2.48 17.36 5.26
CA GLU A 265 -1.12 17.87 5.04
C GLU A 265 -0.41 17.13 3.91
N ARG A 266 -0.70 15.82 3.73
CA ARG A 266 -0.07 14.97 2.74
C ARG A 266 -1.08 14.04 2.08
N ILE A 267 -1.21 14.13 0.76
CA ILE A 267 -1.97 13.20 -0.08
C ILE A 267 -1.00 12.41 -0.95
N ARG A 268 -1.05 11.10 -0.83
CA ARG A 268 -0.32 10.18 -1.70
C ARG A 268 -1.31 9.31 -2.47
N LEU A 269 -1.02 9.05 -3.74
CA LEU A 269 -1.78 8.10 -4.54
C LEU A 269 -1.12 6.72 -4.48
N SER A 270 -1.93 5.67 -4.45
CA SER A 270 -1.44 4.31 -4.67
C SER A 270 -1.18 4.06 -6.17
N SER A 271 -1.15 2.79 -6.59
CA SER A 271 -0.88 2.44 -7.99
C SER A 271 -1.93 3.02 -8.93
N ILE A 272 -1.47 3.67 -9.99
CA ILE A 272 -2.30 4.20 -11.07
C ILE A 272 -1.81 3.64 -12.41
N GLU A 273 -2.73 3.18 -13.24
CA GLU A 273 -2.39 2.69 -14.58
C GLU A 273 -1.92 3.84 -15.49
N PRO A 274 -0.88 3.64 -16.32
CA PRO A 274 -0.27 4.71 -17.11
C PRO A 274 -1.28 5.52 -17.96
N GLN A 275 -2.26 4.84 -18.56
CA GLN A 275 -3.28 5.49 -19.40
C GLN A 275 -4.27 6.39 -18.64
N HIS A 276 -4.23 6.40 -17.32
CA HIS A 276 -5.05 7.28 -16.48
C HIS A 276 -4.28 8.48 -15.93
N VAL A 277 -3.02 8.63 -16.31
CA VAL A 277 -2.22 9.82 -15.99
C VAL A 277 -2.44 10.85 -17.09
N ASP A 278 -3.52 11.58 -16.98
CA ASP A 278 -3.90 12.67 -17.90
C ASP A 278 -3.36 14.03 -17.42
N ASP A 279 -3.56 15.06 -18.25
CA ASP A 279 -3.08 16.41 -17.96
C ASP A 279 -3.80 17.05 -16.77
N GLU A 280 -5.09 16.72 -16.55
CA GLU A 280 -5.85 17.21 -15.42
C GLU A 280 -5.26 16.70 -14.11
N LEU A 281 -4.94 15.40 -14.03
CA LEU A 281 -4.33 14.81 -12.84
C LEU A 281 -2.94 15.39 -12.57
N LEU A 282 -2.10 15.53 -13.60
CA LEU A 282 -0.77 16.11 -13.50
C LEU A 282 -0.83 17.55 -13.00
N GLN A 283 -1.76 18.36 -13.54
CA GLN A 283 -1.96 19.75 -13.14
C GLN A 283 -2.39 19.85 -11.67
N VAL A 284 -3.39 19.05 -11.24
CA VAL A 284 -3.85 19.05 -9.85
C VAL A 284 -2.74 18.58 -8.90
N TRP A 285 -1.92 17.64 -9.36
CA TRP A 285 -0.80 17.15 -8.55
C TRP A 285 0.29 18.21 -8.37
N ALA A 286 0.63 18.92 -9.45
CA ALA A 286 1.60 20.02 -9.41
C ALA A 286 1.08 21.20 -8.56
N ASP A 287 -0.16 21.63 -8.80
CA ASP A 287 -0.80 22.75 -8.08
C ASP A 287 -1.01 22.45 -6.59
N GLY A 288 -1.24 21.18 -6.27
CA GLY A 288 -1.44 20.71 -4.90
C GLY A 288 -0.18 20.68 -4.03
N ALA A 289 1.01 20.89 -4.62
CA ALA A 289 2.25 20.93 -3.85
C ALA A 289 2.22 22.07 -2.82
N PRO A 290 2.74 21.84 -1.62
CA PRO A 290 3.47 20.69 -1.10
C PRO A 290 2.61 19.57 -0.49
N ARG A 291 1.29 19.64 -0.60
CA ARG A 291 0.35 18.69 0.03
C ARG A 291 0.15 17.43 -0.81
N THR A 292 0.47 17.43 -2.09
CA THR A 292 0.52 16.27 -2.97
C THR A 292 1.94 15.70 -3.03
N MET A 293 2.08 14.43 -2.70
CA MET A 293 3.41 13.83 -2.53
C MET A 293 4.08 13.55 -3.89
N PRO A 294 5.34 13.97 -4.11
CA PRO A 294 6.08 13.74 -5.36
C PRO A 294 6.54 12.28 -5.48
N HIS A 295 5.58 11.39 -5.54
CA HIS A 295 5.75 9.95 -5.65
C HIS A 295 4.63 9.37 -6.50
N VAL A 296 4.96 8.60 -7.51
CA VAL A 296 3.99 7.90 -8.36
C VAL A 296 4.34 6.43 -8.49
N HIS A 297 3.32 5.58 -8.42
CA HIS A 297 3.45 4.16 -8.66
C HIS A 297 2.74 3.81 -9.97
N LEU A 298 3.51 3.51 -11.01
CA LEU A 298 3.06 3.19 -12.36
C LEU A 298 3.44 1.74 -12.69
N PRO A 299 2.50 0.76 -12.65
CA PRO A 299 2.80 -0.62 -12.99
C PRO A 299 3.21 -0.77 -14.47
N LEU A 300 4.47 -1.15 -14.75
CA LEU A 300 4.97 -1.42 -16.10
C LEU A 300 4.55 -2.82 -16.60
N GLN A 301 4.57 -3.78 -15.73
CA GLN A 301 4.31 -5.22 -15.93
C GLN A 301 5.34 -5.93 -16.83
N SER A 302 5.67 -5.39 -18.02
CA SER A 302 6.71 -5.88 -18.92
C SER A 302 7.28 -4.72 -19.77
N GLY A 303 8.53 -4.79 -20.14
CA GLY A 303 9.16 -3.84 -21.08
C GLY A 303 9.17 -4.34 -22.53
N ASP A 304 8.28 -5.26 -22.89
CA ASP A 304 8.12 -5.79 -24.24
C ASP A 304 6.68 -5.66 -24.72
N ASP A 305 6.46 -5.05 -25.87
CA ASP A 305 5.11 -4.80 -26.43
C ASP A 305 4.37 -6.09 -26.79
N GLY A 306 5.09 -7.14 -27.20
CA GLY A 306 4.51 -8.44 -27.49
C GLY A 306 3.94 -9.09 -26.22
N VAL A 307 4.69 -9.01 -25.13
CA VAL A 307 4.27 -9.51 -23.81
C VAL A 307 3.15 -8.65 -23.25
N LEU A 308 3.25 -7.32 -23.29
CA LEU A 308 2.20 -6.40 -22.83
C LEU A 308 0.86 -6.65 -23.54
N ARG A 309 0.88 -6.83 -24.86
CA ARG A 309 -0.32 -7.17 -25.64
C ARG A 309 -0.94 -8.50 -25.18
N ARG A 310 -0.13 -9.54 -24.93
CA ARG A 310 -0.60 -10.83 -24.43
C ARG A 310 -1.08 -10.78 -22.98
N MET A 311 -0.51 -9.90 -22.17
CA MET A 311 -1.01 -9.57 -20.84
C MET A 311 -2.37 -8.86 -20.88
N GLY A 312 -2.80 -8.33 -22.04
CA GLY A 312 -4.00 -7.50 -22.17
C GLY A 312 -3.80 -6.08 -21.67
N ARG A 313 -2.54 -5.58 -21.73
CA ARG A 313 -2.24 -4.18 -21.36
C ARG A 313 -2.66 -3.24 -22.48
N ARG A 314 -3.09 -2.03 -22.10
CA ARG A 314 -3.69 -1.03 -23.02
C ARG A 314 -2.71 0.10 -23.32
N TYR A 315 -1.44 -0.17 -23.29
CA TYR A 315 -0.34 0.76 -23.62
C TYR A 315 0.85 -0.01 -24.19
N THR A 316 1.67 0.70 -24.92
CA THR A 316 2.97 0.27 -25.42
C THR A 316 4.11 0.73 -24.50
N THR A 317 5.30 0.20 -24.73
CA THR A 317 6.52 0.62 -24.02
C THR A 317 6.85 2.10 -24.24
N ASP A 318 6.63 2.62 -25.47
CA ASP A 318 6.85 4.02 -25.82
C ASP A 318 5.83 4.94 -25.14
N GLU A 319 4.56 4.56 -25.11
CA GLU A 319 3.51 5.30 -24.38
C GLU A 319 3.81 5.34 -22.88
N TYR A 320 4.25 4.22 -22.29
CA TYR A 320 4.67 4.19 -20.90
C TYR A 320 5.83 5.15 -20.63
N ALA A 321 6.88 5.11 -21.47
CA ALA A 321 8.03 6.02 -21.34
C ALA A 321 7.60 7.49 -21.50
N ALA A 322 6.67 7.78 -22.41
CA ALA A 322 6.11 9.12 -22.59
C ALA A 322 5.36 9.62 -21.35
N VAL A 323 4.54 8.75 -20.70
CA VAL A 323 3.87 9.07 -19.45
C VAL A 323 4.89 9.39 -18.35
N VAL A 324 5.94 8.59 -18.20
CA VAL A 324 6.99 8.84 -17.19
C VAL A 324 7.68 10.19 -17.43
N ARG A 325 7.98 10.55 -18.69
CA ARG A 325 8.55 11.87 -19.01
C ARG A 325 7.62 13.01 -18.59
N ARG A 326 6.31 12.95 -18.97
CA ARG A 326 5.30 13.96 -18.59
C ARG A 326 5.19 14.10 -17.07
N VAL A 327 5.19 12.97 -16.34
CA VAL A 327 5.17 12.98 -14.86
C VAL A 327 6.39 13.71 -14.30
N ARG A 328 7.59 13.46 -14.82
CA ARG A 328 8.83 14.12 -14.37
C ARG A 328 8.89 15.61 -14.73
N GLU A 329 8.32 15.98 -15.86
CA GLU A 329 8.19 17.38 -16.29
C GLU A 329 7.21 18.15 -15.38
N ALA A 330 6.06 17.53 -15.06
CA ALA A 330 5.03 18.15 -14.23
C ALA A 330 5.40 18.20 -12.73
N ILE A 331 6.13 17.20 -12.24
CA ILE A 331 6.44 17.03 -10.82
C ILE A 331 7.97 16.86 -10.65
N PRO A 332 8.72 17.97 -10.52
CA PRO A 332 10.17 17.90 -10.36
C PRO A 332 10.60 17.08 -9.15
N GLY A 333 11.56 16.19 -9.33
CA GLY A 333 12.08 15.32 -8.28
C GLY A 333 11.15 14.15 -7.89
N VAL A 334 10.13 13.85 -8.68
CA VAL A 334 9.20 12.75 -8.43
C VAL A 334 9.89 11.38 -8.40
N ALA A 335 9.61 10.60 -7.36
CA ALA A 335 9.99 9.19 -7.31
C ALA A 335 9.01 8.35 -8.13
N VAL A 336 9.51 7.70 -9.17
CA VAL A 336 8.71 6.78 -10.00
C VAL A 336 8.97 5.35 -9.54
N HIS A 337 7.92 4.68 -9.07
CA HIS A 337 7.94 3.26 -8.72
C HIS A 337 7.13 2.46 -9.76
N GLY A 338 7.44 1.17 -9.90
CA GLY A 338 6.72 0.30 -10.84
C GLY A 338 6.66 -1.15 -10.39
N ASP A 339 5.74 -1.89 -11.00
CA ASP A 339 5.62 -3.34 -10.85
C ASP A 339 6.06 -4.02 -12.15
N VAL A 340 6.77 -5.12 -12.04
CA VAL A 340 7.19 -5.95 -13.18
C VAL A 340 6.92 -7.42 -12.88
N ILE A 341 6.28 -8.11 -13.82
CA ILE A 341 6.05 -9.55 -13.78
C ILE A 341 7.07 -10.23 -14.69
N VAL A 342 7.89 -11.10 -14.12
CA VAL A 342 8.89 -11.88 -14.87
C VAL A 342 8.39 -13.29 -15.15
N GLY A 343 8.75 -13.84 -16.32
CA GLY A 343 8.39 -15.20 -16.72
C GLY A 343 6.92 -15.37 -17.08
N PHE A 344 6.31 -14.32 -17.63
CA PHE A 344 4.97 -14.42 -18.22
C PHE A 344 5.00 -15.39 -19.42
N PRO A 345 3.94 -16.18 -19.68
CA PRO A 345 3.89 -17.03 -20.86
C PRO A 345 4.28 -16.28 -22.14
N THR A 346 5.17 -16.87 -22.93
CA THR A 346 5.75 -16.29 -24.17
C THR A 346 6.80 -15.17 -23.97
N GLU A 347 7.22 -14.85 -22.74
CA GLU A 347 8.37 -14.02 -22.51
C GLU A 347 9.64 -14.84 -22.82
N ASP A 348 10.15 -14.78 -24.06
CA ASP A 348 11.44 -15.36 -24.44
C ASP A 348 12.61 -14.52 -23.93
N GLU A 349 13.85 -14.98 -24.17
CA GLU A 349 15.03 -14.25 -23.72
C GLU A 349 15.15 -12.87 -24.40
N ALA A 350 14.76 -12.75 -25.66
CA ALA A 350 14.81 -11.49 -26.38
C ALA A 350 13.82 -10.46 -25.78
N ALA A 351 12.59 -10.91 -25.44
CA ALA A 351 11.61 -10.08 -24.76
C ALA A 351 12.08 -9.66 -23.35
N TRP A 352 12.72 -10.58 -22.62
CA TRP A 352 13.32 -10.30 -21.34
C TRP A 352 14.40 -9.22 -21.44
N GLN A 353 15.32 -9.31 -22.40
CA GLN A 353 16.38 -8.33 -22.61
C GLN A 353 15.83 -6.95 -23.02
N ARG A 354 14.76 -6.90 -23.84
CA ARG A 354 14.06 -5.62 -24.13
C ARG A 354 13.47 -5.02 -22.86
N SER A 355 12.84 -5.85 -22.02
CA SER A 355 12.29 -5.42 -20.73
C SER A 355 13.37 -4.82 -19.83
N MET A 356 14.50 -5.50 -19.67
CA MET A 356 15.62 -4.99 -18.87
C MET A 356 16.22 -3.70 -19.44
N THR A 357 16.27 -3.56 -20.76
CA THR A 357 16.74 -2.33 -21.42
C THR A 357 15.84 -1.14 -21.11
N LEU A 358 14.52 -1.32 -21.24
CA LEU A 358 13.55 -0.28 -20.91
C LEU A 358 13.59 0.08 -19.43
N ILE A 359 13.61 -0.91 -18.53
CA ILE A 359 13.64 -0.71 -17.09
C ILE A 359 14.83 0.14 -16.67
N ARG A 360 16.01 -0.14 -17.24
CA ARG A 360 17.22 0.66 -17.01
C ARG A 360 17.07 2.09 -17.55
N ALA A 361 16.48 2.24 -18.74
CA ALA A 361 16.27 3.55 -19.35
C ALA A 361 15.25 4.41 -18.58
N ILE A 362 14.20 3.81 -18.01
CA ILE A 362 13.21 4.51 -17.19
C ILE A 362 13.85 5.05 -15.91
N GLY A 363 14.78 4.34 -15.28
CA GLY A 363 15.43 4.79 -14.04
C GLY A 363 14.42 4.94 -12.90
N PHE A 364 13.81 3.84 -12.48
CA PHE A 364 12.89 3.78 -11.35
C PHE A 364 13.59 4.09 -10.03
N ALA A 365 12.90 4.75 -9.11
CA ALA A 365 13.30 4.88 -7.71
C ALA A 365 13.10 3.56 -6.93
N GLY A 366 12.17 2.72 -7.36
CA GLY A 366 11.92 1.39 -6.82
C GLY A 366 11.07 0.53 -7.75
N ILE A 367 11.29 -0.78 -7.69
CA ILE A 367 10.58 -1.76 -8.52
C ILE A 367 10.14 -2.91 -7.65
N HIS A 368 8.85 -3.27 -7.74
CA HIS A 368 8.34 -4.50 -7.18
C HIS A 368 8.41 -5.60 -8.24
N VAL A 369 9.07 -6.68 -7.90
CA VAL A 369 9.32 -7.81 -8.81
C VAL A 369 8.41 -8.97 -8.46
N PHE A 370 7.60 -9.38 -9.43
CA PHE A 370 6.70 -10.52 -9.30
C PHE A 370 7.08 -11.63 -10.28
N ARG A 371 7.21 -12.85 -9.80
CA ARG A 371 7.22 -14.01 -10.71
C ARG A 371 5.80 -14.27 -11.18
N TYR A 372 5.61 -14.50 -12.48
CA TYR A 372 4.31 -14.94 -12.97
C TYR A 372 3.83 -16.16 -12.18
N SER A 373 2.65 -16.04 -11.61
CA SER A 373 1.99 -17.08 -10.83
C SER A 373 0.67 -17.45 -11.51
N ALA A 374 0.59 -18.68 -12.02
CA ALA A 374 -0.62 -19.18 -12.66
C ALA A 374 -1.80 -19.17 -11.67
N ARG A 375 -2.88 -18.48 -12.05
CA ARG A 375 -4.11 -18.41 -11.25
C ARG A 375 -5.23 -19.16 -11.96
N PRO A 376 -5.85 -20.16 -11.34
CA PRO A 376 -6.97 -20.89 -11.95
C PRO A 376 -8.04 -19.94 -12.48
N GLY A 377 -8.53 -20.19 -13.67
CA GLY A 377 -9.56 -19.37 -14.33
C GLY A 377 -9.03 -18.19 -15.14
N THR A 378 -7.76 -17.80 -15.00
CA THR A 378 -7.16 -16.74 -15.82
C THR A 378 -6.74 -17.24 -17.20
N ALA A 379 -6.79 -16.36 -18.22
CA ALA A 379 -6.47 -16.74 -19.59
C ALA A 379 -5.00 -17.16 -19.75
N ALA A 380 -4.08 -16.53 -19.03
CA ALA A 380 -2.65 -16.80 -19.12
C ALA A 380 -2.29 -18.25 -18.74
N THR A 381 -3.09 -18.94 -17.94
CA THR A 381 -2.85 -20.35 -17.59
C THR A 381 -2.96 -21.29 -18.78
N ARG A 382 -3.70 -20.90 -19.82
CA ARG A 382 -3.93 -21.69 -21.04
C ARG A 382 -3.03 -21.27 -22.21
N MET A 383 -2.19 -20.27 -22.03
CA MET A 383 -1.27 -19.81 -23.08
C MET A 383 -0.14 -20.81 -23.26
N ALA A 384 0.27 -21.01 -24.51
CA ALA A 384 1.50 -21.72 -24.84
C ALA A 384 2.74 -20.92 -24.41
N GLY A 385 3.91 -21.54 -24.40
CA GLY A 385 5.17 -20.88 -24.07
C GLY A 385 5.27 -20.50 -22.59
N GLN A 386 4.76 -21.36 -21.70
CA GLN A 386 4.96 -21.21 -20.25
C GLN A 386 6.47 -21.24 -19.95
N VAL A 387 6.93 -20.26 -19.18
CA VAL A 387 8.31 -20.19 -18.70
C VAL A 387 8.46 -21.10 -17.49
N ASP A 388 9.55 -21.85 -17.40
CA ASP A 388 9.79 -22.75 -16.27
C ASP A 388 10.18 -22.01 -14.99
N GLU A 389 10.09 -22.67 -13.85
CA GLU A 389 10.37 -22.05 -12.55
C GLU A 389 11.86 -21.68 -12.35
N PRO A 390 12.86 -22.47 -12.81
CA PRO A 390 14.25 -22.05 -12.77
C PRO A 390 14.49 -20.73 -13.51
N GLU A 391 13.92 -20.55 -14.70
CA GLU A 391 14.09 -19.35 -15.50
C GLU A 391 13.36 -18.15 -14.87
N LYS A 392 12.15 -18.33 -14.35
CA LYS A 392 11.47 -17.27 -13.55
C LYS A 392 12.30 -16.83 -12.36
N LYS A 393 12.95 -17.77 -11.66
CA LYS A 393 13.82 -17.46 -10.52
C LYS A 393 15.05 -16.67 -10.97
N ARG A 394 15.68 -17.07 -12.08
CA ARG A 394 16.85 -16.39 -12.66
C ARG A 394 16.51 -14.91 -12.98
N ARG A 395 15.42 -14.69 -13.75
CA ARG A 395 14.98 -13.35 -14.14
C ARG A 395 14.59 -12.51 -12.92
N ALA A 396 13.88 -13.11 -11.96
CA ALA A 396 13.52 -12.42 -10.73
C ALA A 396 14.77 -12.00 -9.94
N ALA A 397 15.78 -12.86 -9.81
CA ALA A 397 17.03 -12.54 -9.13
C ALA A 397 17.78 -11.40 -9.82
N GLU A 398 17.88 -11.42 -11.15
CA GLU A 398 18.51 -10.36 -11.95
C GLU A 398 17.80 -9.01 -11.73
N LEU A 399 16.46 -9.00 -11.82
CA LEU A 399 15.68 -7.78 -11.64
C LEU A 399 15.67 -7.28 -10.20
N LEU A 400 15.67 -8.17 -9.20
CA LEU A 400 15.78 -7.80 -7.79
C LEU A 400 17.12 -7.14 -7.48
N ALA A 401 18.22 -7.66 -8.06
CA ALA A 401 19.53 -7.03 -7.93
C ALA A 401 19.55 -5.63 -8.56
N HIS A 402 18.95 -5.47 -9.75
CA HIS A 402 18.82 -4.15 -10.37
C HIS A 402 17.94 -3.21 -9.53
N ALA A 403 16.80 -3.68 -9.02
CA ALA A 403 15.90 -2.89 -8.18
C ALA A 403 16.56 -2.45 -6.86
N ALA A 404 17.39 -3.30 -6.25
CA ALA A 404 18.19 -2.94 -5.08
C ALA A 404 19.17 -1.80 -5.42
N GLY A 405 19.95 -1.94 -6.50
CA GLY A 405 20.87 -0.89 -6.95
C GLY A 405 20.15 0.42 -7.30
N ALA A 406 18.96 0.35 -7.89
CA ALA A 406 18.13 1.52 -8.19
C ALA A 406 17.71 2.28 -6.91
N ARG A 407 17.26 1.56 -5.88
CA ARG A 407 16.92 2.16 -4.57
C ARG A 407 18.15 2.79 -3.89
N GLU A 408 19.29 2.09 -3.93
CA GLU A 408 20.53 2.64 -3.38
C GLU A 408 20.97 3.91 -4.12
N ALA A 409 20.89 3.91 -5.44
CA ALA A 409 21.22 5.08 -6.26
C ALA A 409 20.26 6.25 -5.99
N TRP A 410 18.97 5.96 -5.83
CA TRP A 410 17.98 6.95 -5.43
C TRP A 410 18.30 7.56 -4.07
N ALA A 411 18.58 6.75 -3.06
CA ALA A 411 18.97 7.20 -1.73
C ALA A 411 20.24 8.05 -1.76
N ALA A 412 21.27 7.59 -2.48
CA ALA A 412 22.51 8.34 -2.64
C ALA A 412 22.31 9.71 -3.30
N GLY A 413 21.40 9.80 -4.28
CA GLY A 413 21.03 11.06 -4.93
C GLY A 413 20.29 12.06 -4.02
N ARG A 414 19.92 11.69 -2.80
CA ARG A 414 19.27 12.56 -1.81
C ARG A 414 20.25 13.17 -0.81
N VAL A 415 21.49 12.73 -0.77
CA VAL A 415 22.51 13.30 0.13
C VAL A 415 22.72 14.78 -0.19
N GLY A 416 22.74 15.61 0.85
CA GLY A 416 22.82 17.07 0.75
C GLY A 416 21.45 17.77 0.58
N ALA A 417 20.36 17.04 0.38
CA ALA A 417 19.03 17.61 0.25
C ALA A 417 18.35 17.84 1.62
N LEU A 418 17.30 18.65 1.60
CA LEU A 418 16.34 18.79 2.70
C LEU A 418 15.11 17.94 2.42
N ALA A 419 14.61 17.24 3.42
CA ALA A 419 13.42 16.41 3.30
C ALA A 419 12.47 16.64 4.48
N ASP A 420 11.16 16.69 4.19
CA ASP A 420 10.14 16.63 5.22
C ASP A 420 9.76 15.16 5.43
N VAL A 421 10.07 14.63 6.59
CA VAL A 421 9.97 13.21 6.94
C VAL A 421 8.84 13.00 7.95
N LEU A 422 7.89 12.14 7.62
CA LEU A 422 6.92 11.65 8.58
C LEU A 422 7.53 10.45 9.31
N PHE A 423 7.88 10.61 10.59
CA PHE A 423 8.48 9.57 11.39
C PHE A 423 7.45 8.52 11.82
N GLU A 424 7.82 7.24 11.74
CA GLU A 424 6.90 6.11 11.90
C GLU A 424 7.38 5.11 12.96
N THR A 425 8.66 4.84 13.03
CA THR A 425 9.19 3.75 13.87
C THR A 425 10.51 4.13 14.50
N ARG A 426 10.69 3.78 15.78
CA ARG A 426 11.96 3.91 16.49
C ARG A 426 12.80 2.64 16.31
N LEU A 427 14.04 2.80 15.92
CA LEU A 427 15.02 1.71 15.83
C LEU A 427 15.60 1.39 17.21
N GLU A 428 16.21 0.21 17.34
CA GLU A 428 16.87 -0.22 18.58
C GLU A 428 18.03 0.69 19.01
N ASP A 429 18.70 1.33 18.04
CA ASP A 429 19.78 2.29 18.28
C ASP A 429 19.30 3.70 18.67
N GLY A 430 17.99 3.88 18.83
CA GLY A 430 17.36 5.13 19.23
C GLY A 430 17.08 6.11 18.07
N ARG A 431 17.48 5.81 16.82
CA ARG A 431 17.07 6.58 15.66
C ARG A 431 15.59 6.36 15.38
N TRP A 432 14.96 7.39 14.81
CA TRP A 432 13.62 7.28 14.24
C TRP A 432 13.69 7.17 12.73
N VAL A 433 12.87 6.31 12.17
CA VAL A 433 12.76 6.09 10.72
C VAL A 433 11.38 6.54 10.24
N GLY A 434 11.34 7.17 9.10
CA GLY A 434 10.12 7.58 8.44
C GLY A 434 10.31 7.78 6.95
N HIS A 435 9.23 8.13 6.26
CA HIS A 435 9.25 8.40 4.84
C HIS A 435 9.22 9.90 4.54
N ALA A 436 10.11 10.32 3.67
CA ALA A 436 10.07 11.64 3.06
C ALA A 436 8.89 11.75 2.07
N THR A 437 8.63 12.97 1.60
CA THR A 437 7.55 13.24 0.64
C THR A 437 7.66 12.41 -0.64
N ASP A 438 8.88 12.18 -1.13
CA ASP A 438 9.21 11.37 -2.31
C ASP A 438 9.33 9.86 -2.02
N HIS A 439 8.90 9.42 -0.84
CA HIS A 439 8.98 8.04 -0.35
C HIS A 439 10.40 7.54 -0.01
N THR A 440 11.40 8.42 0.01
CA THR A 440 12.75 8.08 0.50
C THR A 440 12.68 7.71 1.98
N LEU A 441 13.32 6.60 2.35
CA LEU A 441 13.43 6.17 3.74
C LEU A 441 14.55 6.94 4.44
N VAL A 442 14.22 7.62 5.54
CA VAL A 442 15.13 8.51 6.26
C VAL A 442 15.21 8.10 7.73
N ALA A 443 16.42 7.96 8.25
CA ALA A 443 16.66 7.77 9.68
C ALA A 443 17.30 9.02 10.28
N ALA A 444 16.83 9.42 11.47
CA ALA A 444 17.40 10.57 12.18
C ALA A 444 17.34 10.35 13.70
N ARG A 445 18.29 10.97 14.42
CA ARG A 445 18.24 11.00 15.88
C ARG A 445 17.42 12.17 16.36
N PRO A 446 16.54 12.00 17.37
CA PRO A 446 15.90 13.11 18.03
C PRO A 446 16.93 13.93 18.80
N GLY A 447 16.69 15.24 18.94
CA GLY A 447 17.56 16.12 19.75
C GLY A 447 17.58 15.74 21.23
N GLN A 448 16.50 15.15 21.72
CA GLN A 448 16.38 14.57 23.05
C GLN A 448 16.17 13.05 22.89
N PRO A 449 17.01 12.19 23.51
CA PRO A 449 16.96 10.74 23.32
C PRO A 449 15.59 10.10 23.62
N GLU A 450 14.85 10.65 24.58
CA GLU A 450 13.53 10.15 25.00
C GLU A 450 12.36 10.72 24.19
N ALA A 451 12.62 11.59 23.20
CA ALA A 451 11.54 12.19 22.41
C ALA A 451 10.83 11.14 21.58
N ASP A 452 9.52 11.11 21.69
CA ASP A 452 8.65 10.35 20.82
C ASP A 452 8.39 11.14 19.54
N LEU A 453 8.77 10.58 18.41
CA LEU A 453 8.58 11.17 17.07
C LEU A 453 7.54 10.43 16.25
N GLU A 454 6.81 9.47 16.80
CA GLU A 454 5.73 8.82 16.06
C GLU A 454 4.73 9.87 15.57
N ASN A 455 4.42 9.80 14.28
CA ASN A 455 3.51 10.74 13.60
C ASN A 455 3.94 12.23 13.63
N VAL A 456 5.21 12.51 13.87
CA VAL A 456 5.81 13.84 13.78
C VAL A 456 6.38 14.05 12.38
N ILE A 457 6.13 15.21 11.77
CA ILE A 457 6.82 15.62 10.55
C ILE A 457 8.06 16.45 10.95
N GLY A 458 9.24 15.93 10.60
CA GLY A 458 10.52 16.61 10.82
C GLY A 458 11.14 17.09 9.52
N ARG A 459 11.62 18.31 9.50
CA ARG A 459 12.51 18.81 8.45
C ARG A 459 13.91 18.29 8.70
N VAL A 460 14.44 17.48 7.79
CA VAL A 460 15.72 16.78 7.95
C VAL A 460 16.69 17.22 6.87
N ALA A 461 17.92 17.58 7.28
CA ALA A 461 19.04 17.70 6.36
C ALA A 461 19.68 16.32 6.20
N ILE A 462 19.70 15.80 4.98
CA ILE A 462 20.24 14.47 4.67
C ILE A 462 21.76 14.57 4.56
N ASP A 463 22.47 13.90 5.46
CA ASP A 463 23.93 13.99 5.58
C ASP A 463 24.65 12.87 4.80
N ALA A 464 24.10 11.65 4.79
CA ALA A 464 24.75 10.48 4.18
C ALA A 464 23.77 9.34 3.86
N VAL A 465 24.21 8.36 3.09
CA VAL A 465 23.56 7.04 2.99
C VAL A 465 23.80 6.29 4.29
N ASP A 466 22.78 5.59 4.78
CA ASP A 466 22.89 4.79 5.99
C ASP A 466 23.85 3.61 5.79
N PRO A 467 24.91 3.46 6.60
CA PRO A 467 25.86 2.38 6.44
C PRO A 467 25.27 0.98 6.66
N ASP A 468 24.23 0.89 7.52
CA ASP A 468 23.57 -0.37 7.84
C ASP A 468 22.54 -0.79 6.80
N ARG A 469 22.04 0.18 6.02
CA ARG A 469 20.99 -0.05 5.02
C ARG A 469 21.09 0.94 3.86
N ARG A 470 21.69 0.53 2.74
CA ARG A 470 22.08 1.41 1.63
C ARG A 470 20.92 2.06 0.87
N ASP A 471 19.70 1.55 0.96
CA ASP A 471 18.48 2.14 0.40
C ASP A 471 17.80 3.12 1.39
N ARG A 472 18.46 3.45 2.52
CA ARG A 472 18.05 4.42 3.52
C ARG A 472 19.12 5.52 3.66
N VAL A 473 18.68 6.73 3.95
CA VAL A 473 19.57 7.85 4.26
C VAL A 473 19.50 8.22 5.74
N VAL A 474 20.54 8.88 6.22
CA VAL A 474 20.61 9.45 7.57
C VAL A 474 20.75 10.94 7.52
N GLY A 475 20.21 11.63 8.52
CA GLY A 475 20.27 13.08 8.56
C GLY A 475 19.99 13.67 9.93
N ARG A 476 20.07 15.00 10.01
CA ARG A 476 19.83 15.80 11.22
C ARG A 476 18.48 16.49 11.14
N ILE A 477 17.68 16.39 12.20
CA ILE A 477 16.40 17.10 12.31
C ILE A 477 16.70 18.57 12.58
N LEU A 478 16.18 19.44 11.73
CA LEU A 478 16.33 20.91 11.83
C LEU A 478 15.15 21.55 12.56
N SER A 479 13.94 21.05 12.29
CA SER A 479 12.71 21.49 12.93
C SER A 479 11.68 20.36 12.92
N MET A 480 10.66 20.48 13.75
CA MET A 480 9.58 19.48 13.86
C MET A 480 8.24 20.21 13.93
N SER A 481 7.18 19.58 13.39
CA SER A 481 5.80 19.99 13.62
C SER A 481 4.98 18.80 14.12
N ARG A 482 4.19 19.01 15.16
CA ARG A 482 3.30 17.99 15.75
C ARG A 482 1.89 18.10 15.17
N PRO A 483 1.07 17.05 15.27
CA PRO A 483 -0.34 17.14 14.87
C PRO A 483 -1.02 18.36 15.52
N GLY A 484 -1.73 19.16 14.70
CA GLY A 484 -2.42 20.37 15.17
C GLY A 484 -1.55 21.65 15.26
N GLU A 485 -0.24 21.56 15.07
CA GLU A 485 0.63 22.73 14.95
C GLU A 485 0.72 23.16 13.49
N THR A 486 0.32 24.39 13.18
CA THR A 486 0.54 24.99 11.85
C THR A 486 2.02 25.36 11.73
N GLY A 487 2.82 24.45 11.19
CA GLY A 487 4.22 24.71 10.86
C GLY A 487 4.34 25.65 9.65
N PRO A 488 5.47 26.36 9.48
CA PRO A 488 5.66 27.24 8.35
C PRO A 488 5.65 26.46 7.04
N ALA A 489 4.61 26.67 6.25
CA ALA A 489 4.55 26.22 4.86
C ALA A 489 5.56 27.06 4.05
N SER A 490 6.77 26.55 3.86
CA SER A 490 7.70 27.07 2.87
C SER A 490 8.50 25.92 2.29
N ILE A 491 8.10 25.49 1.12
CA ILE A 491 8.90 24.61 0.28
C ILE A 491 9.50 25.47 -0.82
N ALA A 492 10.79 25.76 -0.69
CA ALA A 492 11.56 26.20 -1.84
C ALA A 492 11.70 25.02 -2.83
N PRO A 493 11.50 25.23 -4.13
CA PRO A 493 11.70 24.16 -5.12
C PRO A 493 13.12 23.66 -5.06
N MET A 494 13.27 22.34 -5.17
CA MET A 494 14.57 21.66 -5.25
C MET A 494 15.36 22.18 -6.45
N PRO A 495 16.67 22.49 -6.33
CA PRO A 495 17.49 22.78 -7.50
C PRO A 495 17.54 21.54 -8.41
N SER A 496 17.21 21.74 -9.67
CA SER A 496 17.37 20.76 -10.74
C SER A 496 18.82 20.28 -10.74
N ALA A 497 19.03 18.97 -10.71
CA ALA A 497 20.35 18.37 -10.91
C ALA A 497 20.87 18.81 -12.29
N ALA A 498 21.85 19.70 -12.29
CA ALA A 498 22.48 20.18 -13.50
C ALA A 498 23.12 19.00 -14.23
N SER A 499 22.64 18.75 -15.45
CA SER A 499 23.26 17.87 -16.42
C SER A 499 24.67 18.35 -16.68
N THR A 500 25.68 17.70 -16.08
CA THR A 500 27.07 17.88 -16.46
C THR A 500 27.32 17.11 -17.75
N THR A 501 26.96 17.70 -18.87
CA THR A 501 27.50 17.32 -20.18
C THR A 501 28.98 17.74 -20.22
N ARG A 502 29.86 16.79 -20.00
CA ARG A 502 31.28 16.93 -20.35
C ARG A 502 31.40 16.91 -21.88
N THR A 503 31.43 18.08 -22.48
CA THR A 503 31.92 18.25 -23.84
C THR A 503 33.46 18.26 -23.78
N GLY A 504 34.06 17.11 -24.03
CA GLY A 504 35.48 16.98 -24.33
C GLY A 504 35.65 16.78 -25.85
N ALA A 505 35.92 17.83 -26.58
CA ALA A 505 36.40 17.71 -27.96
C ALA A 505 37.89 17.42 -27.95
N PRO A 506 38.41 16.49 -28.77
CA PRO A 506 39.84 16.37 -28.99
C PRO A 506 40.27 17.38 -30.08
N THR A 507 41.14 18.29 -29.71
CA THR A 507 41.91 19.09 -30.65
C THR A 507 42.94 18.20 -31.35
N HIS A 508 42.77 18.00 -32.63
CA HIS A 508 43.86 17.58 -33.50
C HIS A 508 44.71 18.82 -33.88
N ALA A 509 45.99 18.78 -33.53
CA ALA A 509 47.02 19.64 -34.09
C ALA A 509 48.09 18.75 -34.71
N GLY A 510 48.52 19.09 -35.91
CA GLY A 510 49.67 18.55 -36.61
C GLY A 510 49.38 17.73 -37.84
#